data_e2fba968635cb1cac39057a410ee094c
#
_entry.id   e2fba968635cb1cac39057a410ee094c
#
_cell.length_a   1.000
_cell.length_b   1.000
_cell.length_c   1.000
_cell.angle_alpha   90.00
_cell.angle_beta   90.00
_cell.angle_gamma   90.00
#
_symmetry.space_group_name_H-M   'P 1'
#
loop_
_entity.id
_entity.type
_entity.pdbx_description
1 polymer ?
#
loop_
_entity_poly.entity_id
_entity_poly.type
_entity_poly.pdbx_seq_one_letter_code
_entity_poly.pdbx_strand_id
1 'polypeptide(L)'
;MADARGDQQSFLNGSRATDSAYADLMENHVRDIGSNNWVVSPRLTLNGSAILANDPHRTQSEPSLRYWVHLVAPGWNVIGGGEPSIPGVSIGHNEFGAWGLTIFATDGEDLYVYETNPANPRQYRYRGAWETMRTIHETIPVKGAAPVQATLHYTRHGPVVYEDSLHHVAYAVRAAWLEPGSSPYLASLRMNQAKTWEEFREACTYSNIPGENMIWADTQGNIGWQAVGIAPIRPNWSGLVAVPGDGRYEWAGYLPIAEKPHAFNPPEGYIATANNDLIPRGYEHMNAVGFVWTDPYRWARISEVLSAGHKLAVPDMERLQTDYLSIIARQIVPLLRDNPVPA
;
A
#
# COMPACT_ATOMS: atom_id res chain seq x y z
N MET A 1 26.96 -15.95 -8.66
CA MET A 1 25.52 -16.06 -8.34
C MET A 1 25.19 -17.15 -7.28
N ALA A 2 26.03 -18.11 -7.02
CA ALA A 2 25.80 -19.14 -5.99
C ALA A 2 26.14 -18.67 -4.55
N ASP A 3 27.14 -17.79 -4.37
CA ASP A 3 27.57 -17.31 -3.04
C ASP A 3 26.62 -16.32 -2.34
N ALA A 4 25.90 -15.50 -3.10
CA ALA A 4 24.95 -14.55 -2.54
C ALA A 4 23.78 -15.21 -1.77
N ARG A 5 23.44 -16.47 -2.08
CA ARG A 5 22.40 -17.24 -1.35
C ARG A 5 22.90 -17.78 0.01
N GLY A 6 24.20 -18.11 0.11
CA GLY A 6 24.80 -18.59 1.36
C GLY A 6 24.86 -17.49 2.42
N ASP A 7 25.28 -16.28 2.02
CA ASP A 7 25.41 -15.13 2.94
C ASP A 7 24.05 -14.59 3.39
N GLN A 8 23.05 -14.58 2.49
CA GLN A 8 21.68 -14.22 2.84
C GLN A 8 21.09 -15.20 3.86
N GLN A 9 21.39 -16.49 3.74
CA GLN A 9 20.95 -17.52 4.69
C GLN A 9 21.68 -17.40 6.04
N SER A 10 22.96 -17.01 6.06
CA SER A 10 23.72 -16.81 7.30
C SER A 10 23.28 -15.54 8.04
N PHE A 11 22.97 -14.46 7.32
CA PHE A 11 22.37 -13.25 7.89
C PHE A 11 20.99 -13.54 8.51
N LEU A 12 20.14 -14.27 7.80
CA LEU A 12 18.82 -14.70 8.31
C LEU A 12 18.94 -15.67 9.50
N ASN A 13 19.98 -16.52 9.55
CA ASN A 13 20.20 -17.45 10.64
C ASN A 13 20.85 -16.79 11.88
N GLY A 14 21.68 -15.75 11.70
CA GLY A 14 22.27 -14.97 12.80
C GLY A 14 21.25 -14.14 13.58
N SER A 15 20.17 -13.69 12.93
CA SER A 15 19.06 -13.00 13.58
C SER A 15 18.04 -13.95 14.25
N ARG A 16 18.11 -15.26 13.96
CA ARG A 16 17.17 -16.27 14.51
C ARG A 16 17.38 -16.64 15.97
N ALA A 17 18.48 -16.23 16.60
CA ALA A 17 18.80 -16.64 17.97
C ALA A 17 18.12 -15.83 19.07
N THR A 18 17.38 -14.75 18.74
CA THR A 18 16.80 -13.86 19.77
C THR A 18 15.31 -13.64 19.72
N ASP A 19 14.56 -14.10 18.66
CA ASP A 19 13.14 -13.75 18.61
C ASP A 19 12.25 -14.71 17.80
N SER A 20 12.10 -15.96 18.25
CA SER A 20 11.04 -16.84 17.68
C SER A 20 9.65 -16.22 17.87
N ALA A 21 9.41 -15.59 19.03
CA ALA A 21 8.13 -14.93 19.33
C ALA A 21 7.90 -13.67 18.46
N TYR A 22 8.95 -12.89 18.18
CA TYR A 22 8.84 -11.72 17.29
C TYR A 22 8.72 -12.14 15.83
N ALA A 23 9.45 -13.15 15.39
CA ALA A 23 9.33 -13.71 14.04
C ALA A 23 7.96 -14.35 13.82
N ASP A 24 7.43 -15.11 14.78
CA ASP A 24 6.09 -15.68 14.75
C ASP A 24 4.99 -14.58 14.75
N LEU A 25 5.20 -13.51 15.52
CA LEU A 25 4.32 -12.36 15.53
C LEU A 25 4.30 -11.67 14.16
N MET A 26 5.48 -11.39 13.58
CA MET A 26 5.61 -10.75 12.28
C MET A 26 5.09 -11.64 11.15
N GLU A 27 5.33 -12.94 11.17
CA GLU A 27 4.83 -13.89 10.17
C GLU A 27 3.30 -14.00 10.22
N ASN A 28 2.69 -14.02 11.39
CA ASN A 28 1.25 -14.00 11.55
C ASN A 28 0.63 -12.65 11.14
N HIS A 29 1.29 -11.52 11.47
CA HIS A 29 0.83 -10.20 11.04
C HIS A 29 0.82 -10.01 9.52
N VAL A 30 1.80 -10.55 8.80
CA VAL A 30 1.88 -10.42 7.34
C VAL A 30 0.79 -11.25 6.65
N ARG A 31 0.39 -12.39 7.20
CA ARG A 31 -0.62 -13.28 6.60
C ARG A 31 -2.04 -12.72 6.64
N ASP A 32 -2.35 -11.90 7.63
CA ASP A 32 -3.71 -11.40 7.89
C ASP A 32 -3.94 -9.96 7.38
N ILE A 33 -2.92 -9.32 6.80
CA ILE A 33 -3.03 -7.96 6.27
C ILE A 33 -3.65 -7.97 4.88
N GLY A 34 -4.75 -7.25 4.74
CA GLY A 34 -5.45 -7.04 3.49
C GLY A 34 -6.61 -6.08 3.68
N SER A 35 -7.41 -5.94 2.67
CA SER A 35 -8.67 -5.18 2.75
C SER A 35 -9.54 -5.46 1.54
N ASN A 36 -10.85 -5.29 1.72
CA ASN A 36 -11.79 -5.24 0.62
C ASN A 36 -12.56 -3.93 0.69
N ASN A 37 -12.94 -3.40 -0.44
CA ASN A 37 -14.02 -2.45 -0.52
C ASN A 37 -14.73 -2.52 -1.86
N TRP A 38 -15.97 -2.05 -1.87
CA TRP A 38 -16.75 -1.90 -3.10
C TRP A 38 -17.80 -0.83 -2.96
N VAL A 39 -18.16 -0.25 -4.08
CA VAL A 39 -19.31 0.65 -4.22
C VAL A 39 -20.21 0.14 -5.30
N VAL A 40 -21.52 0.26 -5.07
CA VAL A 40 -22.57 -0.18 -5.98
C VAL A 40 -23.47 1.00 -6.32
N SER A 41 -23.69 1.23 -7.61
CA SER A 41 -24.55 2.34 -8.07
C SER A 41 -26.03 2.07 -7.83
N PRO A 42 -26.87 3.11 -7.77
CA PRO A 42 -28.33 3.00 -7.56
C PRO A 42 -29.03 2.05 -8.53
N ARG A 43 -28.50 1.91 -9.75
CA ARG A 43 -29.12 1.03 -10.76
C ARG A 43 -29.05 -0.46 -10.41
N LEU A 44 -28.14 -0.86 -9.52
CA LEU A 44 -27.98 -2.25 -9.06
C LEU A 44 -28.58 -2.51 -7.69
N THR A 45 -29.07 -1.49 -6.98
CA THR A 45 -29.61 -1.61 -5.62
C THR A 45 -31.13 -1.68 -5.59
N LEU A 46 -31.69 -2.29 -4.55
CA LEU A 46 -33.15 -2.39 -4.36
C LEU A 46 -33.79 -1.06 -3.99
N ASN A 47 -33.10 -0.26 -3.16
CA ASN A 47 -33.64 1.01 -2.67
C ASN A 47 -33.32 2.21 -3.57
N GLY A 48 -32.58 1.99 -4.66
CA GLY A 48 -32.21 3.06 -5.60
C GLY A 48 -31.19 4.04 -5.05
N SER A 49 -30.46 3.70 -3.99
CA SER A 49 -29.35 4.49 -3.44
C SER A 49 -28.03 3.78 -3.65
N ALA A 50 -26.93 4.51 -3.77
CA ALA A 50 -25.61 3.90 -3.79
C ALA A 50 -25.31 3.21 -2.45
N ILE A 51 -24.56 2.10 -2.48
CA ILE A 51 -24.10 1.38 -1.29
C ILE A 51 -22.57 1.31 -1.33
N LEU A 52 -21.92 1.63 -0.22
CA LEU A 52 -20.50 1.44 -0.02
C LEU A 52 -20.25 0.44 1.11
N ALA A 53 -19.37 -0.53 0.88
CA ALA A 53 -18.85 -1.43 1.91
C ALA A 53 -17.34 -1.31 1.97
N ASN A 54 -16.78 -1.32 3.19
CA ASN A 54 -15.33 -1.29 3.41
C ASN A 54 -14.96 -2.24 4.54
N ASP A 55 -13.96 -3.05 4.31
CA ASP A 55 -13.59 -4.19 5.14
C ASP A 55 -12.06 -4.29 5.25
N PRO A 56 -11.42 -3.42 6.10
CA PRO A 56 -9.99 -3.46 6.31
C PRO A 56 -9.62 -4.63 7.23
N HIS A 57 -8.78 -5.55 6.73
CA HIS A 57 -8.24 -6.66 7.50
C HIS A 57 -7.01 -6.19 8.27
N ARG A 58 -7.11 -6.22 9.59
CA ARG A 58 -6.04 -5.86 10.52
C ARG A 58 -5.99 -6.84 11.67
N THR A 59 -4.83 -6.93 12.30
CA THR A 59 -4.70 -7.69 13.54
C THR A 59 -5.72 -7.20 14.57
N GLN A 60 -6.43 -8.15 15.18
CA GLN A 60 -7.34 -7.88 16.27
C GLN A 60 -6.53 -7.71 17.56
N SER A 61 -6.59 -6.54 18.16
CA SER A 61 -5.85 -6.21 19.38
C SER A 61 -6.65 -5.26 20.27
N GLU A 62 -6.28 -5.21 21.53
CA GLU A 62 -6.80 -4.26 22.52
C GLU A 62 -5.62 -3.41 23.06
N PRO A 63 -5.59 -2.09 22.83
CA PRO A 63 -6.57 -1.30 22.09
C PRO A 63 -6.54 -1.58 20.58
N SER A 64 -7.69 -1.38 19.92
CA SER A 64 -7.81 -1.49 18.46
C SER A 64 -6.96 -0.45 17.73
N LEU A 65 -6.52 -0.78 16.52
CA LEU A 65 -5.85 0.16 15.62
C LEU A 65 -6.71 1.39 15.33
N ARG A 66 -8.03 1.20 15.18
CA ARG A 66 -8.94 2.30 14.85
C ARG A 66 -9.90 2.60 15.98
N TYR A 67 -10.19 3.91 16.14
CA TYR A 67 -11.27 4.41 16.96
C TYR A 67 -12.41 4.93 16.09
N TRP A 68 -13.63 4.91 16.62
CA TRP A 68 -14.80 5.48 15.97
C TRP A 68 -15.10 6.86 16.55
N VAL A 69 -15.45 7.81 15.69
CA VAL A 69 -15.73 9.17 16.09
C VAL A 69 -16.84 9.78 15.22
N HIS A 70 -17.66 10.62 15.84
CA HIS A 70 -18.58 11.53 15.14
C HIS A 70 -18.16 12.96 15.46
N LEU A 71 -17.67 13.67 14.46
CA LEU A 71 -17.18 15.05 14.57
C LEU A 71 -18.25 16.00 14.05
N VAL A 72 -18.75 16.87 14.96
CA VAL A 72 -19.77 17.87 14.63
C VAL A 72 -19.25 19.24 15.03
N ALA A 73 -19.12 20.13 14.04
CA ALA A 73 -18.72 21.54 14.22
C ALA A 73 -19.24 22.35 13.02
N PRO A 74 -19.18 23.69 13.05
CA PRO A 74 -19.52 24.47 11.86
C PRO A 74 -18.75 24.03 10.63
N GLY A 75 -19.47 23.56 9.58
CA GLY A 75 -18.88 23.01 8.36
C GLY A 75 -18.39 21.56 8.46
N TRP A 76 -18.61 20.87 9.59
CA TRP A 76 -18.24 19.48 9.84
C TRP A 76 -19.43 18.69 10.39
N ASN A 77 -19.77 17.59 9.73
CA ASN A 77 -20.67 16.57 10.21
C ASN A 77 -20.22 15.23 9.59
N VAL A 78 -19.24 14.60 10.22
CA VAL A 78 -18.56 13.42 9.67
C VAL A 78 -18.46 12.34 10.73
N ILE A 79 -18.77 11.11 10.36
CA ILE A 79 -18.70 9.93 11.23
C ILE A 79 -17.89 8.81 10.57
N GLY A 80 -17.10 8.09 11.34
CA GLY A 80 -16.35 6.93 10.85
C GLY A 80 -15.16 6.56 11.70
N GLY A 81 -14.24 5.80 11.12
CA GLY A 81 -13.02 5.33 11.74
C GLY A 81 -11.80 6.17 11.38
N GLY A 82 -10.97 6.42 12.37
CA GLY A 82 -9.65 7.04 12.24
C GLY A 82 -8.58 6.23 12.97
N GLU A 83 -7.33 6.60 12.79
CA GLU A 83 -6.20 6.00 13.50
C GLU A 83 -5.68 6.96 14.56
N PRO A 84 -5.19 6.46 15.72
CA PRO A 84 -4.63 7.33 16.75
C PRO A 84 -3.55 8.26 16.22
N SER A 85 -3.55 9.50 16.67
CA SER A 85 -2.61 10.57 16.27
C SER A 85 -2.75 11.07 14.83
N ILE A 86 -3.68 10.53 14.03
CA ILE A 86 -3.98 10.99 12.67
C ILE A 86 -5.31 11.75 12.68
N PRO A 87 -5.34 13.01 12.21
CA PRO A 87 -6.56 13.82 12.29
C PRO A 87 -7.61 13.41 11.26
N GLY A 88 -8.89 13.53 11.65
CA GLY A 88 -10.03 13.30 10.77
C GLY A 88 -10.50 11.85 10.72
N VAL A 89 -11.35 11.57 9.76
CA VAL A 89 -11.97 10.26 9.49
C VAL A 89 -11.40 9.68 8.22
N SER A 90 -10.67 8.56 8.34
CA SER A 90 -10.05 7.90 7.18
C SER A 90 -11.05 7.08 6.37
N ILE A 91 -12.01 6.44 7.04
CA ILE A 91 -13.08 5.61 6.46
C ILE A 91 -14.39 6.05 7.09
N GLY A 92 -15.36 6.50 6.31
CA GLY A 92 -16.62 6.97 6.87
C GLY A 92 -17.49 7.70 5.86
N HIS A 93 -18.31 8.59 6.37
CA HIS A 93 -19.20 9.41 5.57
C HIS A 93 -19.48 10.76 6.22
N ASN A 94 -19.92 11.71 5.41
CA ASN A 94 -20.58 12.94 5.80
C ASN A 94 -22.03 12.94 5.30
N GLU A 95 -22.67 14.10 5.23
CA GLU A 95 -24.07 14.25 4.76
C GLU A 95 -24.20 14.06 3.23
N PHE A 96 -23.10 14.13 2.47
CA PHE A 96 -23.08 14.16 1.01
C PHE A 96 -22.58 12.87 0.40
N GLY A 97 -21.58 12.23 1.02
CA GLY A 97 -20.95 11.04 0.48
C GLY A 97 -20.24 10.20 1.53
N ALA A 98 -19.93 8.97 1.12
CA ALA A 98 -19.17 8.00 1.89
C ALA A 98 -17.88 7.64 1.15
N TRP A 99 -16.84 7.31 1.90
CA TRP A 99 -15.54 6.88 1.37
C TRP A 99 -14.93 5.73 2.15
N GLY A 100 -14.13 4.98 1.46
CA GLY A 100 -13.40 3.86 2.02
C GLY A 100 -12.05 3.70 1.31
N LEU A 101 -11.20 2.87 1.87
CA LEU A 101 -9.86 2.66 1.36
C LEU A 101 -9.43 1.18 1.44
N THR A 102 -8.59 0.77 0.49
CA THR A 102 -7.81 -0.47 0.56
C THR A 102 -6.39 -0.16 0.08
N ILE A 103 -5.42 -0.98 0.45
CA ILE A 103 -4.05 -0.79 -0.02
C ILE A 103 -4.00 -0.89 -1.54
N PHE A 104 -3.46 0.16 -2.18
CA PHE A 104 -2.99 0.18 -3.55
C PHE A 104 -1.46 0.10 -3.52
N ALA A 105 -0.90 -1.04 -3.92
CA ALA A 105 0.50 -1.37 -3.76
C ALA A 105 1.42 -0.56 -4.69
N THR A 106 1.42 0.77 -4.57
CA THR A 106 2.38 1.62 -5.30
C THR A 106 3.79 1.24 -4.91
N ASP A 107 4.62 0.93 -5.90
CA ASP A 107 6.05 0.69 -5.72
C ASP A 107 6.79 2.02 -5.56
N GLY A 108 6.97 2.43 -4.31
CA GLY A 108 7.59 3.68 -3.91
C GLY A 108 9.04 3.56 -3.45
N GLU A 109 9.69 2.40 -3.64
CA GLU A 109 11.02 2.13 -3.09
C GLU A 109 11.94 1.56 -4.16
N ASP A 110 13.21 1.97 -4.13
CA ASP A 110 14.26 1.40 -4.97
C ASP A 110 15.53 1.09 -4.16
N LEU A 111 16.14 -0.04 -4.46
CA LEU A 111 17.43 -0.43 -3.90
C LEU A 111 18.56 -0.07 -4.87
N TYR A 112 19.47 0.79 -4.41
CA TYR A 112 20.64 1.24 -5.15
C TYR A 112 21.90 0.52 -4.69
N VAL A 113 22.66 -0.02 -5.65
CA VAL A 113 23.94 -0.70 -5.40
C VAL A 113 25.09 0.22 -5.77
N TYR A 114 26.00 0.47 -4.82
CA TYR A 114 27.15 1.35 -4.99
C TYR A 114 28.45 0.60 -4.94
N GLU A 115 29.39 0.96 -5.82
CA GLU A 115 30.81 0.71 -5.64
C GLU A 115 31.33 1.64 -4.54
N THR A 116 31.98 1.07 -3.50
CA THR A 116 32.66 1.85 -2.46
C THR A 116 34.16 1.93 -2.72
N ASN A 117 34.79 3.02 -2.27
CA ASN A 117 36.22 3.23 -2.48
C ASN A 117 37.05 2.26 -1.62
N PRO A 118 37.91 1.40 -2.21
CA PRO A 118 38.77 0.48 -1.45
C PRO A 118 39.68 1.16 -0.43
N ALA A 119 40.12 2.39 -0.71
CA ALA A 119 40.97 3.18 0.21
C ALA A 119 40.15 3.94 1.28
N ASN A 120 38.85 4.14 1.08
CA ASN A 120 37.99 4.82 2.03
C ASN A 120 36.54 4.33 1.88
N PRO A 121 36.09 3.34 2.65
CA PRO A 121 34.73 2.77 2.52
C PRO A 121 33.59 3.75 2.83
N ARG A 122 33.89 4.97 3.31
CA ARG A 122 32.91 6.06 3.47
C ARG A 122 32.70 6.86 2.18
N GLN A 123 33.31 6.45 1.06
CA GLN A 123 33.09 7.05 -0.26
C GLN A 123 32.47 6.04 -1.21
N TYR A 124 31.50 6.50 -1.99
CA TYR A 124 30.83 5.74 -3.03
C TYR A 124 30.99 6.39 -4.38
N ARG A 125 30.87 5.61 -5.46
CA ARG A 125 31.05 6.11 -6.82
C ARG A 125 29.74 6.67 -7.36
N TYR A 126 29.80 7.92 -7.86
CA TYR A 126 28.68 8.56 -8.53
C TYR A 126 29.18 9.40 -9.71
N ARG A 127 28.62 9.18 -10.90
CA ARG A 127 29.00 9.88 -12.16
C ARG A 127 30.52 9.92 -12.38
N GLY A 128 31.22 8.85 -12.06
CA GLY A 128 32.66 8.72 -12.22
C GLY A 128 33.52 9.32 -11.11
N ALA A 129 32.94 10.04 -10.15
CA ALA A 129 33.63 10.63 -9.00
C ALA A 129 33.35 9.87 -7.70
N TRP A 130 34.23 10.02 -6.71
CA TRP A 130 33.99 9.58 -5.35
C TRP A 130 33.25 10.63 -4.55
N GLU A 131 32.07 10.30 -4.02
CA GLU A 131 31.29 11.12 -3.08
C GLU A 131 31.37 10.54 -1.68
N THR A 132 31.40 11.41 -0.67
CA THR A 132 31.44 10.98 0.73
C THR A 132 30.02 10.75 1.28
N MET A 133 29.80 9.62 1.94
CA MET A 133 28.54 9.33 2.65
C MET A 133 28.35 10.35 3.78
N ARG A 134 27.14 10.83 3.94
CA ARG A 134 26.75 11.57 5.15
C ARG A 134 26.66 10.60 6.31
N THR A 135 27.33 10.93 7.41
CA THR A 135 27.30 10.12 8.64
C THR A 135 26.52 10.85 9.72
N ILE A 136 25.62 10.13 10.38
CA ILE A 136 24.85 10.60 11.54
C ILE A 136 25.15 9.67 12.71
N HIS A 137 25.41 10.25 13.88
CA HIS A 137 25.56 9.52 15.13
C HIS A 137 24.32 9.73 15.98
N GLU A 138 23.65 8.64 16.36
CA GLU A 138 22.45 8.65 17.17
C GLU A 138 22.65 7.88 18.46
N THR A 139 22.08 8.38 19.54
CA THR A 139 22.02 7.68 20.82
C THR A 139 20.60 7.20 21.05
N ILE A 140 20.40 5.90 21.00
CA ILE A 140 19.06 5.29 21.13
C ILE A 140 18.88 4.86 22.59
N PRO A 141 18.00 5.53 23.36
CA PRO A 141 17.72 5.12 24.74
C PRO A 141 16.98 3.78 24.77
N VAL A 142 17.44 2.86 25.60
CA VAL A 142 16.84 1.52 25.76
C VAL A 142 16.28 1.40 27.17
N LYS A 143 14.99 1.06 27.30
CA LYS A 143 14.33 0.89 28.60
C LYS A 143 15.00 -0.25 29.39
N GLY A 144 15.55 0.07 30.55
CA GLY A 144 16.19 -0.92 31.43
C GLY A 144 17.59 -1.39 31.02
N ALA A 145 18.21 -0.73 30.03
CA ALA A 145 19.57 -1.05 29.56
C ALA A 145 20.36 0.24 29.25
N ALA A 146 21.67 0.08 28.96
CA ALA A 146 22.50 1.18 28.48
C ALA A 146 22.03 1.64 27.09
N PRO A 147 22.11 2.94 26.77
CA PRO A 147 21.80 3.43 25.44
C PRO A 147 22.67 2.80 24.36
N VAL A 148 22.08 2.53 23.19
CA VAL A 148 22.81 2.05 22.02
C VAL A 148 23.31 3.25 21.20
N GLN A 149 24.61 3.25 20.85
CA GLN A 149 25.18 4.21 19.93
C GLN A 149 25.05 3.66 18.50
N ALA A 150 24.31 4.33 17.64
CA ALA A 150 24.15 3.97 16.25
C ALA A 150 24.90 4.95 15.35
N THR A 151 25.59 4.43 14.34
CA THR A 151 26.22 5.22 13.29
C THR A 151 25.51 4.90 11.98
N LEU A 152 24.84 5.90 11.43
CA LEU A 152 24.01 5.77 10.23
C LEU A 152 24.73 6.43 9.05
N HIS A 153 24.77 5.74 7.93
CA HIS A 153 25.37 6.22 6.69
C HIS A 153 24.31 6.46 5.64
N TYR A 154 24.46 7.55 4.89
CA TYR A 154 23.53 7.93 3.83
C TYR A 154 24.30 8.23 2.56
N THR A 155 23.85 7.65 1.47
CA THR A 155 24.18 8.11 0.12
C THR A 155 23.21 9.23 -0.29
N ARG A 156 23.36 9.74 -1.50
CA ARG A 156 22.41 10.71 -2.09
C ARG A 156 21.00 10.13 -2.30
N HIS A 157 20.88 8.79 -2.45
CA HIS A 157 19.59 8.14 -2.65
C HIS A 157 18.91 7.73 -1.34
N GLY A 158 19.62 7.74 -0.21
CA GLY A 158 19.01 7.43 1.08
C GLY A 158 19.93 6.67 2.03
N PRO A 159 19.36 6.07 3.08
CA PRO A 159 20.11 5.32 4.07
C PRO A 159 20.78 4.09 3.47
N VAL A 160 22.01 3.85 3.88
CA VAL A 160 22.74 2.61 3.60
C VAL A 160 22.21 1.52 4.54
N VAL A 161 21.63 0.47 3.99
CA VAL A 161 21.02 -0.64 4.74
C VAL A 161 21.91 -1.86 4.83
N TYR A 162 22.92 -1.96 3.95
CA TYR A 162 23.91 -3.03 3.99
C TYR A 162 25.23 -2.56 3.37
N GLU A 163 26.36 -2.95 3.97
CA GLU A 163 27.70 -2.71 3.47
C GLU A 163 28.48 -4.02 3.41
N ASP A 164 29.07 -4.32 2.25
CA ASP A 164 30.02 -5.42 2.06
C ASP A 164 31.40 -4.82 1.80
N SER A 165 32.19 -4.70 2.88
CA SER A 165 33.54 -4.13 2.81
C SER A 165 34.52 -5.04 2.06
N LEU A 166 34.27 -6.36 1.99
CA LEU A 166 35.14 -7.31 1.28
C LEU A 166 35.02 -7.13 -0.22
N HIS A 167 33.82 -6.95 -0.72
CA HIS A 167 33.54 -6.77 -2.15
C HIS A 167 33.43 -5.30 -2.57
N HIS A 168 33.66 -4.37 -1.65
CA HIS A 168 33.56 -2.93 -1.86
C HIS A 168 32.20 -2.49 -2.43
N VAL A 169 31.11 -2.96 -1.79
CA VAL A 169 29.73 -2.68 -2.21
C VAL A 169 28.93 -2.15 -1.02
N ALA A 170 28.04 -1.19 -1.30
CA ALA A 170 27.04 -0.73 -0.35
C ALA A 170 25.65 -0.70 -1.02
N TYR A 171 24.63 -0.94 -0.23
CA TYR A 171 23.24 -0.91 -0.68
C TYR A 171 22.50 0.20 0.07
N ALA A 172 21.88 1.10 -0.66
CA ALA A 172 21.06 2.16 -0.10
C ALA A 172 19.62 2.10 -0.62
N VAL A 173 18.68 2.41 0.24
CA VAL A 173 17.25 2.47 -0.11
C VAL A 173 16.85 3.92 -0.37
N ARG A 174 16.17 4.15 -1.49
CA ARG A 174 15.40 5.36 -1.72
C ARG A 174 13.92 5.04 -1.59
N ALA A 175 13.23 5.74 -0.68
CA ALA A 175 11.82 5.52 -0.42
C ALA A 175 11.05 6.84 -0.55
N ALA A 176 10.05 6.86 -1.42
CA ALA A 176 9.24 8.05 -1.68
C ALA A 176 8.46 8.51 -0.44
N TRP A 177 8.07 7.58 0.41
CA TRP A 177 7.36 7.87 1.67
C TRP A 177 8.26 8.49 2.77
N LEU A 178 9.58 8.57 2.56
CA LEU A 178 10.50 9.36 3.39
C LEU A 178 10.70 10.80 2.89
N GLU A 179 10.09 11.18 1.78
CA GLU A 179 10.21 12.53 1.25
C GLU A 179 9.56 13.55 2.21
N PRO A 180 10.21 14.68 2.48
CA PRO A 180 9.65 15.73 3.34
C PRO A 180 8.31 16.25 2.83
N GLY A 181 7.36 16.45 3.73
CA GLY A 181 6.01 16.94 3.41
C GLY A 181 4.99 15.86 3.07
N SER A 182 5.38 14.58 3.07
CA SER A 182 4.50 13.43 2.79
C SER A 182 3.85 12.89 4.06
N SER A 183 3.14 13.72 4.82
CA SER A 183 2.50 13.26 6.05
C SER A 183 1.31 12.34 5.77
N PRO A 184 1.21 11.16 6.46
CA PRO A 184 0.15 10.21 6.20
C PRO A 184 -1.24 10.75 6.57
N TYR A 185 -2.24 10.40 5.76
CA TYR A 185 -3.67 10.65 5.98
C TYR A 185 -4.12 12.10 6.19
N LEU A 186 -3.25 13.10 6.05
CA LEU A 186 -3.68 14.50 6.19
C LEU A 186 -4.73 14.92 5.15
N ALA A 187 -4.77 14.26 4.01
CA ALA A 187 -5.83 14.43 3.01
C ALA A 187 -7.23 14.15 3.58
N SER A 188 -7.35 13.32 4.63
CA SER A 188 -8.62 13.02 5.28
C SER A 188 -9.35 14.29 5.75
N LEU A 189 -8.65 15.32 6.21
CA LEU A 189 -9.27 16.58 6.62
C LEU A 189 -10.02 17.28 5.47
N ARG A 190 -9.53 17.17 4.22
CA ARG A 190 -10.24 17.67 3.04
C ARG A 190 -11.32 16.70 2.59
N MET A 191 -11.04 15.39 2.57
CA MET A 191 -12.03 14.36 2.22
C MET A 191 -13.27 14.44 3.10
N ASN A 192 -13.10 14.70 4.40
CA ASN A 192 -14.20 14.82 5.37
C ASN A 192 -15.17 15.96 5.06
N GLN A 193 -14.76 16.94 4.28
CA GLN A 193 -15.57 18.10 3.90
C GLN A 193 -16.05 18.02 2.43
N ALA A 194 -15.65 17.03 1.68
CA ALA A 194 -16.03 16.86 0.28
C ALA A 194 -17.55 16.61 0.15
N LYS A 195 -18.17 17.26 -0.82
CA LYS A 195 -19.61 17.18 -1.11
C LYS A 195 -19.89 16.51 -2.45
N THR A 196 -18.91 16.46 -3.32
CA THR A 196 -18.98 15.88 -4.66
C THR A 196 -17.78 14.98 -4.94
N TRP A 197 -17.87 14.19 -5.99
CA TRP A 197 -16.74 13.40 -6.49
C TRP A 197 -15.52 14.26 -6.83
N GLU A 198 -15.75 15.41 -7.45
CA GLU A 198 -14.68 16.32 -7.89
C GLU A 198 -13.91 16.87 -6.67
N GLU A 199 -14.63 17.28 -5.63
CA GLU A 199 -14.02 17.76 -4.37
C GLU A 199 -13.28 16.64 -3.65
N PHE A 200 -13.85 15.42 -3.62
CA PHE A 200 -13.21 14.25 -3.04
C PHE A 200 -11.93 13.86 -3.82
N ARG A 201 -12.02 13.84 -5.16
CA ARG A 201 -10.89 13.55 -6.02
C ARG A 201 -9.79 14.61 -5.91
N GLU A 202 -10.14 15.88 -5.76
CA GLU A 202 -9.18 16.96 -5.46
C GLU A 202 -8.50 16.70 -4.12
N ALA A 203 -9.26 16.36 -3.07
CA ALA A 203 -8.71 15.99 -1.77
C ALA A 203 -7.75 14.79 -1.85
N CYS A 204 -8.01 13.81 -2.70
CA CYS A 204 -7.13 12.67 -2.95
C CYS A 204 -5.74 13.09 -3.44
N THR A 205 -5.59 14.23 -4.12
CA THR A 205 -4.29 14.70 -4.63
C THR A 205 -3.28 15.03 -3.53
N TYR A 206 -3.73 15.19 -2.29
CA TYR A 206 -2.89 15.41 -1.10
C TYR A 206 -2.57 14.11 -0.35
N SER A 207 -3.09 12.95 -0.81
CA SER A 207 -2.87 11.66 -0.16
C SER A 207 -1.59 10.99 -0.67
N ASN A 208 -0.43 11.45 -0.18
CA ASN A 208 0.86 10.94 -0.62
C ASN A 208 1.19 9.57 -0.01
N ILE A 209 0.85 9.31 1.24
CA ILE A 209 1.10 8.05 1.94
C ILE A 209 -0.05 7.72 2.91
N PRO A 210 -0.36 6.42 3.05
CA PRO A 210 0.09 5.29 2.23
C PRO A 210 -0.54 5.29 0.83
N GLY A 211 -0.08 4.39 -0.05
CA GLY A 211 -0.73 4.14 -1.33
C GLY A 211 -2.06 3.39 -1.11
N GLU A 212 -3.16 3.99 -1.56
CA GLU A 212 -4.50 3.48 -1.30
C GLU A 212 -5.39 3.52 -2.55
N ASN A 213 -6.37 2.62 -2.60
CA ASN A 213 -7.54 2.72 -3.44
C ASN A 213 -8.61 3.50 -2.68
N MET A 214 -8.83 4.74 -3.03
CA MET A 214 -9.90 5.55 -2.45
C MET A 214 -11.19 5.37 -3.25
N ILE A 215 -12.25 4.88 -2.61
CA ILE A 215 -13.58 4.76 -3.22
C ILE A 215 -14.53 5.81 -2.65
N TRP A 216 -15.51 6.19 -3.46
CA TRP A 216 -16.51 7.20 -3.18
C TRP A 216 -17.91 6.75 -3.62
N ALA A 217 -18.91 7.06 -2.81
CA ALA A 217 -20.31 6.99 -3.19
C ALA A 217 -21.06 8.19 -2.64
N ASP A 218 -21.95 8.83 -3.40
CA ASP A 218 -22.67 10.02 -2.93
C ASP A 218 -24.20 9.89 -2.97
N THR A 219 -24.85 10.86 -2.35
CA THR A 219 -26.32 10.95 -2.30
C THR A 219 -26.97 11.23 -3.65
N GLN A 220 -26.20 11.63 -4.66
CA GLN A 220 -26.66 11.81 -6.03
C GLN A 220 -26.59 10.51 -6.84
N GLY A 221 -26.01 9.46 -6.26
CA GLY A 221 -25.89 8.15 -6.87
C GLY A 221 -24.62 7.93 -7.68
N ASN A 222 -23.66 8.84 -7.61
CA ASN A 222 -22.36 8.67 -8.24
C ASN A 222 -21.49 7.72 -7.44
N ILE A 223 -20.65 6.96 -8.14
CA ILE A 223 -19.61 6.10 -7.57
C ILE A 223 -18.27 6.40 -8.22
N GLY A 224 -17.20 6.41 -7.44
CA GLY A 224 -15.87 6.75 -7.95
C GLY A 224 -14.75 5.96 -7.26
N TRP A 225 -13.61 5.90 -7.93
CA TRP A 225 -12.36 5.33 -7.43
C TRP A 225 -11.19 6.18 -7.92
N GLN A 226 -10.25 6.45 -7.02
CA GLN A 226 -8.97 7.08 -7.30
C GLN A 226 -7.86 6.33 -6.59
N ALA A 227 -6.86 5.84 -7.34
CA ALA A 227 -5.63 5.35 -6.75
C ALA A 227 -4.78 6.52 -6.24
N VAL A 228 -4.36 6.48 -4.97
CA VAL A 228 -3.52 7.52 -4.35
C VAL A 228 -2.15 6.99 -3.95
N GLY A 229 -1.32 7.83 -3.37
CA GLY A 229 0.04 7.50 -2.95
C GLY A 229 1.09 8.09 -3.88
N ILE A 230 2.22 8.50 -3.30
CA ILE A 230 3.37 9.02 -4.03
C ILE A 230 3.98 7.91 -4.91
N ALA A 231 4.21 8.21 -6.19
CA ALA A 231 4.71 7.26 -7.18
C ALA A 231 5.91 7.86 -7.94
N PRO A 232 7.13 7.33 -7.76
CA PRO A 232 8.30 7.87 -8.44
C PRO A 232 8.27 7.54 -9.93
N ILE A 233 8.58 8.52 -10.77
CA ILE A 233 8.73 8.31 -12.21
C ILE A 233 10.12 7.72 -12.49
N ARG A 234 10.15 6.47 -12.97
CA ARG A 234 11.36 5.75 -13.38
C ARG A 234 11.48 5.75 -14.90
N PRO A 235 12.37 6.56 -15.50
CA PRO A 235 12.42 6.70 -16.96
C PRO A 235 12.85 5.44 -17.72
N ASN A 236 13.69 4.60 -17.12
CA ASN A 236 14.39 3.54 -17.82
C ASN A 236 14.52 2.21 -17.05
N TRP A 237 13.76 2.02 -15.96
CA TRP A 237 13.67 0.74 -15.24
C TRP A 237 12.30 0.58 -14.57
N SER A 238 12.02 -0.65 -14.14
CA SER A 238 10.71 -1.02 -13.58
C SER A 238 10.58 -0.88 -12.05
N GLY A 239 11.67 -0.73 -11.32
CA GLY A 239 11.69 -0.82 -9.85
C GLY A 239 11.82 -2.24 -9.30
N LEU A 240 11.64 -3.28 -10.12
CA LEU A 240 11.59 -4.69 -9.66
C LEU A 240 12.93 -5.28 -9.20
N VAL A 241 14.04 -4.62 -9.51
CA VAL A 241 15.40 -5.11 -9.18
C VAL A 241 16.27 -3.96 -8.71
N ALA A 242 17.27 -4.27 -7.88
CA ALA A 242 18.29 -3.32 -7.50
C ALA A 242 19.04 -2.77 -8.71
N VAL A 243 19.34 -1.48 -8.71
CA VAL A 243 20.01 -0.78 -9.82
C VAL A 243 21.31 -0.12 -9.34
N PRO A 244 22.30 0.07 -10.24
CA PRO A 244 23.50 0.83 -9.90
C PRO A 244 23.19 2.26 -9.42
N GLY A 245 23.79 2.67 -8.28
CA GLY A 245 23.64 4.00 -7.72
C GLY A 245 24.59 5.04 -8.35
N ASP A 246 25.03 4.81 -9.58
CA ASP A 246 26.07 5.57 -10.27
C ASP A 246 25.57 6.77 -11.08
N GLY A 247 24.26 7.08 -11.00
CA GLY A 247 23.63 8.22 -11.67
C GLY A 247 22.95 7.89 -12.99
N ARG A 248 22.89 6.62 -13.40
CA ARG A 248 22.15 6.19 -14.60
C ARG A 248 20.67 5.95 -14.36
N TYR A 249 20.28 5.75 -13.08
CA TYR A 249 18.93 5.38 -12.66
C TYR A 249 18.42 6.40 -11.65
N GLU A 250 17.96 7.54 -12.13
CA GLU A 250 17.44 8.61 -11.28
C GLU A 250 15.92 8.74 -11.43
N TRP A 251 15.22 9.00 -10.32
CA TRP A 251 13.83 9.38 -10.38
C TRP A 251 13.67 10.73 -11.08
N ALA A 252 12.75 10.80 -12.02
CA ALA A 252 12.43 12.02 -12.77
C ALA A 252 11.30 12.85 -12.13
N GLY A 253 11.13 12.74 -10.83
CA GLY A 253 10.04 13.35 -10.09
C GLY A 253 8.95 12.32 -9.72
N TYR A 254 7.74 12.82 -9.48
CA TYR A 254 6.61 12.00 -9.04
C TYR A 254 5.42 12.16 -9.97
N LEU A 255 4.71 11.06 -10.21
CA LEU A 255 3.49 11.06 -10.98
C LEU A 255 2.39 11.80 -10.20
N PRO A 256 1.73 12.82 -10.80
CA PRO A 256 0.59 13.47 -10.18
C PRO A 256 -0.50 12.45 -9.80
N ILE A 257 -1.02 12.51 -8.58
CA ILE A 257 -2.03 11.56 -8.11
C ILE A 257 -3.26 11.55 -9.01
N ALA A 258 -3.66 12.71 -9.55
CA ALA A 258 -4.77 12.80 -10.48
C ALA A 258 -4.57 12.03 -11.81
N GLU A 259 -3.32 11.74 -12.18
CA GLU A 259 -2.97 10.94 -13.37
C GLU A 259 -2.90 9.43 -13.07
N LYS A 260 -2.92 9.04 -11.80
CA LYS A 260 -2.98 7.63 -11.41
C LYS A 260 -4.30 6.99 -11.86
N PRO A 261 -4.36 5.64 -11.91
CA PRO A 261 -5.59 4.95 -12.30
C PRO A 261 -6.80 5.41 -11.49
N HIS A 262 -7.92 5.60 -12.17
CA HIS A 262 -9.18 6.05 -11.57
C HIS A 262 -10.38 5.62 -12.42
N ALA A 263 -11.58 5.66 -11.84
CA ALA A 263 -12.83 5.40 -12.52
C ALA A 263 -13.95 6.26 -11.91
N PHE A 264 -14.91 6.64 -12.74
CA PHE A 264 -16.12 7.36 -12.33
C PHE A 264 -17.32 6.83 -13.08
N ASN A 265 -18.36 6.43 -12.35
CA ASN A 265 -19.61 5.89 -12.89
C ASN A 265 -19.40 4.83 -14.00
N PRO A 266 -18.63 3.77 -13.75
CA PRO A 266 -18.34 2.78 -14.79
C PRO A 266 -19.62 2.06 -15.26
N PRO A 267 -19.64 1.57 -16.52
CA PRO A 267 -20.82 0.94 -17.10
C PRO A 267 -21.27 -0.33 -16.37
N GLU A 268 -20.38 -1.03 -15.68
CA GLU A 268 -20.67 -2.18 -14.83
C GLU A 268 -21.60 -1.79 -13.67
N GLY A 269 -21.55 -0.55 -13.19
CA GLY A 269 -22.32 -0.01 -12.09
C GLY A 269 -21.83 -0.41 -10.71
N TYR A 270 -20.62 -0.91 -10.62
CA TYR A 270 -19.90 -1.13 -9.36
C TYR A 270 -18.41 -0.93 -9.56
N ILE A 271 -17.71 -0.69 -8.46
CA ILE A 271 -16.25 -0.71 -8.37
C ILE A 271 -15.90 -1.57 -7.18
N ALA A 272 -14.94 -2.48 -7.32
CA ALA A 272 -14.48 -3.36 -6.25
C ALA A 272 -12.95 -3.37 -6.21
N THR A 273 -12.38 -3.33 -5.01
CA THR A 273 -10.94 -3.45 -4.79
C THR A 273 -10.65 -4.45 -3.67
N ALA A 274 -9.67 -5.30 -3.85
CA ALA A 274 -9.23 -6.30 -2.89
C ALA A 274 -7.69 -6.44 -2.86
N ASN A 275 -6.99 -5.32 -3.00
CA ASN A 275 -5.53 -5.21 -3.12
C ASN A 275 -4.96 -5.83 -4.41
N ASN A 276 -5.80 -6.19 -5.36
CA ASN A 276 -5.43 -6.74 -6.66
C ASN A 276 -5.05 -5.64 -7.65
N ASP A 277 -4.50 -6.04 -8.77
CA ASP A 277 -4.25 -5.16 -9.91
C ASP A 277 -5.57 -4.62 -10.49
N LEU A 278 -5.72 -3.30 -10.47
CA LEU A 278 -6.83 -2.54 -11.07
C LEU A 278 -6.35 -1.59 -12.16
N ILE A 279 -5.10 -1.73 -12.59
CA ILE A 279 -4.52 -0.82 -13.58
C ILE A 279 -5.14 -1.11 -14.95
N PRO A 280 -5.65 -0.10 -15.66
CA PRO A 280 -6.20 -0.28 -16.99
C PRO A 280 -5.14 -0.80 -17.98
N ARG A 281 -5.56 -1.66 -18.91
CA ARG A 281 -4.67 -2.13 -19.97
C ARG A 281 -4.12 -0.96 -20.77
N GLY A 282 -2.81 -0.94 -21.00
CA GLY A 282 -2.14 0.11 -21.76
C GLY A 282 -1.88 1.39 -20.96
N TYR A 283 -1.97 1.33 -19.63
CA TYR A 283 -1.61 2.46 -18.79
C TYR A 283 -0.13 2.82 -18.95
N GLU A 284 0.16 4.08 -19.27
CA GLU A 284 1.49 4.52 -19.71
C GLU A 284 2.52 4.59 -18.59
N HIS A 285 2.08 4.75 -17.31
CA HIS A 285 2.97 4.98 -16.18
C HIS A 285 3.17 3.74 -15.29
N MET A 286 3.20 2.53 -15.87
CA MET A 286 3.40 1.28 -15.13
C MET A 286 4.67 1.29 -14.26
N ASN A 287 5.78 1.85 -14.77
CA ASN A 287 7.04 1.94 -14.03
C ASN A 287 6.97 2.87 -12.79
N ALA A 288 5.96 3.72 -12.70
CA ALA A 288 5.73 4.56 -11.53
C ALA A 288 4.83 3.89 -10.50
N VAL A 289 3.80 3.15 -10.93
CA VAL A 289 2.83 2.54 -10.01
C VAL A 289 3.21 1.14 -9.55
N GLY A 290 3.93 0.35 -10.36
CA GLY A 290 4.46 -0.96 -9.97
C GLY A 290 3.79 -2.15 -10.63
N PHE A 291 4.27 -3.36 -10.32
CA PHE A 291 3.94 -4.61 -11.00
C PHE A 291 3.58 -5.76 -10.02
N VAL A 292 3.63 -5.52 -8.71
CA VAL A 292 3.42 -6.56 -7.70
C VAL A 292 2.12 -6.30 -6.94
N TRP A 293 1.18 -7.23 -7.06
CA TRP A 293 -0.18 -7.12 -6.52
C TRP A 293 -0.55 -8.39 -5.76
N THR A 294 -1.55 -8.28 -4.89
CA THR A 294 -2.19 -9.46 -4.31
C THR A 294 -2.94 -10.23 -5.40
N ASP A 295 -3.14 -11.54 -5.20
CA ASP A 295 -3.93 -12.36 -6.11
C ASP A 295 -5.36 -11.81 -6.32
N PRO A 296 -6.01 -12.08 -7.46
CA PRO A 296 -7.29 -11.50 -7.79
C PRO A 296 -8.50 -12.27 -7.24
N TYR A 297 -8.33 -13.32 -6.43
CA TYR A 297 -9.42 -14.24 -6.11
C TYR A 297 -10.50 -13.61 -5.24
N ARG A 298 -10.15 -12.75 -4.26
CA ARG A 298 -11.13 -12.01 -3.46
C ARG A 298 -11.93 -11.03 -4.33
N TRP A 299 -11.23 -10.28 -5.17
CA TRP A 299 -11.85 -9.38 -6.14
C TRP A 299 -12.79 -10.12 -7.11
N ALA A 300 -12.36 -11.27 -7.64
CA ALA A 300 -13.17 -12.08 -8.55
C ALA A 300 -14.45 -12.58 -7.87
N ARG A 301 -14.39 -12.97 -6.58
CA ARG A 301 -15.57 -13.37 -5.82
C ARG A 301 -16.52 -12.20 -5.57
N ILE A 302 -16.00 -11.05 -5.18
CA ILE A 302 -16.79 -9.81 -5.02
C ILE A 302 -17.48 -9.47 -6.34
N SER A 303 -16.75 -9.46 -7.44
CA SER A 303 -17.29 -9.13 -8.77
C SER A 303 -18.33 -10.13 -9.23
N GLU A 304 -18.16 -11.44 -8.97
CA GLU A 304 -19.16 -12.49 -9.25
C GLU A 304 -20.49 -12.19 -8.57
N VAL A 305 -20.46 -11.80 -7.30
CA VAL A 305 -21.68 -11.49 -6.53
C VAL A 305 -22.33 -10.18 -7.01
N LEU A 306 -21.52 -9.12 -7.21
CA LEU A 306 -22.05 -7.82 -7.60
C LEU A 306 -22.62 -7.81 -9.03
N SER A 307 -22.15 -8.70 -9.91
CA SER A 307 -22.62 -8.85 -11.28
C SER A 307 -23.67 -9.94 -11.49
N ALA A 308 -24.22 -10.53 -10.43
CA ALA A 308 -25.14 -11.68 -10.52
C ALA A 308 -26.53 -11.38 -11.16
N GLY A 309 -26.80 -10.14 -11.56
CA GLY A 309 -27.99 -9.76 -12.31
C GLY A 309 -29.26 -9.52 -11.48
N HIS A 310 -29.20 -9.64 -10.17
CA HIS A 310 -30.30 -9.26 -9.26
C HIS A 310 -30.02 -7.94 -8.55
N LYS A 311 -31.06 -7.30 -8.03
CA LYS A 311 -30.89 -6.09 -7.22
C LYS A 311 -30.35 -6.42 -5.86
N LEU A 312 -29.40 -5.62 -5.40
CA LEU A 312 -28.63 -5.78 -4.18
C LEU A 312 -29.20 -4.92 -3.03
N ALA A 313 -29.11 -5.43 -1.82
CA ALA A 313 -29.49 -4.74 -0.58
C ALA A 313 -28.33 -4.76 0.44
N VAL A 314 -28.44 -3.97 1.50
CA VAL A 314 -27.44 -3.94 2.56
C VAL A 314 -27.14 -5.33 3.14
N PRO A 315 -28.13 -6.20 3.43
CA PRO A 315 -27.81 -7.56 3.90
C PRO A 315 -27.01 -8.42 2.91
N ASP A 316 -27.05 -8.12 1.60
CA ASP A 316 -26.19 -8.80 0.62
C ASP A 316 -24.74 -8.38 0.78
N MET A 317 -24.49 -7.12 1.10
CA MET A 317 -23.15 -6.60 1.38
C MET A 317 -22.56 -7.19 2.66
N GLU A 318 -23.36 -7.28 3.72
CA GLU A 318 -22.97 -7.92 4.99
C GLU A 318 -22.59 -9.39 4.79
N ARG A 319 -23.39 -10.14 4.02
CA ARG A 319 -23.06 -11.53 3.66
C ARG A 319 -21.79 -11.63 2.82
N LEU A 320 -21.57 -10.69 1.90
CA LEU A 320 -20.39 -10.69 1.06
C LEU A 320 -19.10 -10.38 1.85
N GLN A 321 -19.16 -9.52 2.87
CA GLN A 321 -18.02 -9.24 3.77
C GLN A 321 -17.59 -10.49 4.55
N THR A 322 -18.50 -11.42 4.80
CA THR A 322 -18.24 -12.66 5.53
C THR A 322 -18.28 -13.91 4.63
N ASP A 323 -18.14 -13.74 3.32
CA ASP A 323 -18.16 -14.85 2.36
C ASP A 323 -16.80 -15.57 2.33
N TYR A 324 -16.81 -16.87 2.67
CA TYR A 324 -15.62 -17.73 2.73
C TYR A 324 -15.42 -18.60 1.48
N LEU A 325 -16.16 -18.37 0.40
CA LEU A 325 -16.03 -19.15 -0.82
C LEU A 325 -14.64 -18.94 -1.44
N SER A 326 -13.84 -20.00 -1.50
CA SER A 326 -12.54 -20.02 -2.17
C SER A 326 -12.71 -20.38 -3.65
N ILE A 327 -12.42 -19.43 -4.54
CA ILE A 327 -12.41 -19.67 -5.99
C ILE A 327 -11.34 -20.70 -6.37
N ILE A 328 -10.17 -20.66 -5.74
CA ILE A 328 -9.10 -21.65 -5.96
C ILE A 328 -9.59 -23.04 -5.59
N ALA A 329 -10.17 -23.21 -4.39
CA ALA A 329 -10.71 -24.50 -3.96
C ALA A 329 -11.81 -24.99 -4.91
N ARG A 330 -12.70 -24.10 -5.37
CA ARG A 330 -13.75 -24.42 -6.35
C ARG A 330 -13.19 -24.95 -7.67
N GLN A 331 -12.00 -24.52 -8.07
CA GLN A 331 -11.31 -24.98 -9.29
C GLN A 331 -10.52 -26.27 -9.07
N ILE A 332 -9.81 -26.40 -7.94
CA ILE A 332 -8.87 -27.51 -7.70
C ILE A 332 -9.58 -28.75 -7.15
N VAL A 333 -10.54 -28.60 -6.24
CA VAL A 333 -11.21 -29.73 -5.58
C VAL A 333 -11.84 -30.72 -6.58
N PRO A 334 -12.52 -30.30 -7.66
CA PRO A 334 -13.01 -31.25 -8.68
C PRO A 334 -11.89 -32.08 -9.30
N LEU A 335 -10.72 -31.45 -9.59
CA LEU A 335 -9.58 -32.16 -10.19
C LEU A 335 -9.02 -33.24 -9.25
N LEU A 336 -8.98 -32.98 -7.94
CA LEU A 336 -8.53 -33.95 -6.94
C LEU A 336 -9.53 -35.10 -6.79
N ARG A 337 -10.83 -34.82 -6.82
CA ARG A 337 -11.89 -35.83 -6.74
C ARG A 337 -11.90 -36.74 -7.95
N ASP A 338 -11.69 -36.17 -9.14
CA ASP A 338 -11.77 -36.91 -10.41
C ASP A 338 -10.47 -37.67 -10.72
N ASN A 339 -9.39 -37.44 -9.97
CA ASN A 339 -8.10 -38.15 -10.04
C ASN A 339 -7.68 -38.66 -8.66
N PRO A 340 -8.37 -39.70 -8.12
CA PRO A 340 -8.03 -40.22 -6.81
C PRO A 340 -6.60 -40.79 -6.80
N VAL A 341 -5.80 -40.40 -5.81
CA VAL A 341 -4.48 -40.99 -5.58
C VAL A 341 -4.65 -42.43 -5.20
N PRO A 342 -3.99 -43.42 -5.86
CA PRO A 342 -3.99 -44.81 -5.43
C PRO A 342 -3.51 -44.90 -3.97
N ALA A 343 -4.20 -45.72 -3.16
CA ALA A 343 -3.86 -45.94 -1.77
C ALA A 343 -2.52 -46.64 -1.58
#